data_0fda96508bff1c68d2ec9bccc9df0e10
#
_entry.id   0fda96508bff1c68d2ec9bccc9df0e10
#
_cell.length_a   1.000
_cell.length_b   1.000
_cell.length_c   1.000
_cell.angle_alpha   90.00
_cell.angle_beta   90.00
_cell.angle_gamma   90.00
#
_symmetry.space_group_name_H-M   'P 1'
#
loop_
_entity.id
_entity.type
_entity.pdbx_description
1 polymer ?
#
loop_
_entity_poly.entity_id
_entity_poly.type
_entity_poly.pdbx_seq_one_letter_code
_entity_poly.pdbx_strand_id
1 'polypeptide(L)'
;RCVVQFWSRCSIAGNIKGGFFMKVISIVDDDYGIMFNNRRVSKDSVLNEHIIKMLDGRKLWLSLYSKQLFGDYENIEVNQEFGFAGKDDFCFVEDSEIVSYEDMVDEVYLYKWNRKYPSDVKFPKDMLNNFKLEGSTDFEGNSHEKITEERYVRKK
;
A
#
# COMPACT_ATOMS: atom_id res chain seq x y z
N ARG A 1 -19.18 14.88 -13.18
CA ARG A 1 -19.28 14.12 -13.52
C ARG A 1 -18.74 13.93 -13.72
N CYS A 2 -19.01 14.52 -13.47
CA CYS A 2 -18.89 13.64 -13.92
C CYS A 2 -18.40 13.44 -14.11
N VAL A 3 -18.34 13.34 -13.38
CA VAL A 3 -18.24 12.52 -13.84
C VAL A 3 -17.75 12.30 -14.02
N VAL A 4 -17.70 12.52 -13.77
CA VAL A 4 -17.49 11.75 -14.28
C VAL A 4 -16.86 11.69 -14.28
N GLN A 5 -16.62 11.90 -14.12
CA GLN A 5 -16.31 11.40 -14.52
C GLN A 5 -15.87 10.96 -14.59
N PHE A 6 -15.94 11.58 -14.30
CA PHE A 6 -15.72 10.83 -14.76
C PHE A 6 -15.36 10.42 -15.06
N TRP A 7 -15.26 10.52 -14.46
CA TRP A 7 -15.16 9.71 -15.12
C TRP A 7 -14.61 9.34 -15.39
N SER A 8 -14.70 9.50 -15.02
CA SER A 8 -14.43 8.76 -15.59
C SER A 8 -13.96 8.67 -15.73
N ARG A 9 -13.80 8.72 -15.49
CA ARG A 9 -13.52 8.08 -15.97
C ARG A 9 -13.20 7.85 -16.43
N CYS A 10 -13.57 8.33 -16.25
CA CYS A 10 -13.47 7.72 -17.00
C CYS A 10 -13.00 7.69 -17.44
N SER A 11 -12.96 7.83 -17.41
CA SER A 11 -12.62 7.37 -18.14
C SER A 11 -12.25 7.52 -18.29
N ILE A 12 -12.25 7.72 -18.22
CA ILE A 12 -11.91 7.38 -18.70
C ILE A 12 -11.38 7.34 -18.80
N ALA A 13 -11.46 7.58 -18.64
CA ALA A 13 -11.04 7.13 -19.03
C ALA A 13 -10.38 7.12 -19.24
N GLY A 14 -10.28 7.16 -19.25
CA GLY A 14 -9.78 6.67 -19.69
C GLY A 14 -8.99 6.76 -19.93
N ASN A 15 -9.05 6.92 -20.23
CA ASN A 15 -8.46 6.73 -20.49
C ASN A 15 -7.67 6.62 -20.35
N ILE A 16 -8.02 6.46 -20.12
CA ILE A 16 -7.27 6.22 -20.01
C ILE A 16 -6.54 5.34 -20.31
N LYS A 17 -6.41 5.49 -20.65
CA LYS A 17 -5.80 4.52 -21.18
C LYS A 17 -4.50 4.10 -20.57
N GLY A 18 -4.24 2.89 -20.38
CA GLY A 18 -3.01 2.40 -19.85
C GLY A 18 -2.64 3.00 -18.52
N GLY A 19 -3.59 3.34 -17.75
CA GLY A 19 -3.31 4.10 -16.56
C GLY A 19 -2.81 3.25 -15.40
N PHE A 20 -1.52 2.89 -15.41
CA PHE A 20 -0.90 2.37 -14.21
C PHE A 20 -0.45 3.57 -13.40
N PHE A 21 -1.14 3.89 -12.33
CA PHE A 21 -0.81 5.09 -11.56
C PHE A 21 -0.94 4.91 -10.06
N MET A 22 -1.54 3.83 -9.61
CA MET A 22 -1.73 3.61 -8.18
C MET A 22 -0.45 3.08 -7.54
N LYS A 23 -0.05 3.67 -6.42
CA LYS A 23 1.09 3.20 -5.64
C LYS A 23 0.55 2.61 -4.34
N VAL A 24 1.01 1.42 -4.01
CA VAL A 24 0.48 0.65 -2.88
C VAL A 24 1.55 0.49 -1.81
N ILE A 25 1.14 0.61 -0.55
CA ILE A 25 2.00 0.32 0.60
C ILE A 25 1.34 -0.78 1.42
N SER A 26 2.10 -1.79 1.81
CA SER A 26 1.61 -2.80 2.74
C SER A 26 2.76 -3.29 3.60
N ILE A 27 2.42 -3.82 4.78
CA ILE A 27 3.39 -4.33 5.74
C ILE A 27 3.04 -5.79 6.01
N VAL A 28 4.00 -6.68 5.85
CA VAL A 28 3.74 -8.13 5.91
C VAL A 28 4.78 -8.86 6.75
N ASP A 29 4.37 -10.03 7.25
CA ASP A 29 5.30 -10.93 7.93
C ASP A 29 5.95 -11.89 6.92
N ASP A 30 6.67 -12.89 7.40
CA ASP A 30 7.41 -13.81 6.54
C ASP A 30 6.50 -14.62 5.60
N ASP A 31 5.23 -14.80 5.95
CA ASP A 31 4.25 -15.50 5.14
C ASP A 31 3.29 -14.56 4.45
N TYR A 32 3.66 -13.28 4.35
CA TYR A 32 2.82 -12.22 3.76
C TYR A 32 1.55 -11.95 4.57
N GLY A 33 1.58 -12.28 5.87
CA GLY A 33 0.45 -12.03 6.76
C GLY A 33 0.34 -10.56 7.13
N ILE A 34 -0.89 -10.08 7.18
CA ILE A 34 -1.20 -8.69 7.52
C ILE A 34 -1.99 -8.60 8.82
N MET A 35 -2.98 -9.46 8.97
CA MET A 35 -3.93 -9.40 10.07
C MET A 35 -4.13 -10.75 10.71
N PHE A 36 -4.50 -10.74 11.98
CA PHE A 36 -4.93 -11.92 12.72
C PHE A 36 -6.03 -11.50 13.69
N ASN A 37 -7.17 -12.18 13.65
CA ASN A 37 -8.33 -11.89 14.52
C ASN A 37 -8.72 -10.41 14.45
N ASN A 38 -8.77 -9.87 13.24
CA ASN A 38 -9.16 -8.48 12.97
C ASN A 38 -8.19 -7.45 13.55
N ARG A 39 -6.95 -7.85 13.81
CA ARG A 39 -5.90 -6.94 14.28
C ARG A 39 -4.65 -7.11 13.42
N ARG A 40 -3.93 -6.01 13.20
CA ARG A 40 -2.67 -6.12 12.47
C ARG A 40 -1.69 -6.97 13.28
N VAL A 41 -0.86 -7.72 12.57
CA VAL A 41 0.05 -8.66 13.22
C VAL A 41 1.11 -7.97 14.07
N SER A 42 1.49 -6.74 13.72
CA SER A 42 2.45 -5.97 14.50
C SER A 42 2.40 -4.51 14.10
N LYS A 43 3.12 -3.67 14.85
CA LYS A 43 3.30 -2.26 14.49
C LYS A 43 4.63 -1.79 15.05
N ASP A 44 5.15 -0.70 14.48
CA ASP A 44 6.46 -0.17 14.87
C ASP A 44 6.49 1.31 14.55
N SER A 45 6.80 2.12 15.55
CA SER A 45 6.79 3.58 15.39
C SER A 45 7.84 4.06 14.40
N VAL A 46 9.00 3.41 14.37
CA VAL A 46 10.05 3.81 13.42
C VAL A 46 9.61 3.53 11.99
N LEU A 47 8.95 2.38 11.76
CA LEU A 47 8.42 2.09 10.43
C LEU A 47 7.37 3.11 10.02
N ASN A 48 6.46 3.46 10.93
CA ASN A 48 5.42 4.44 10.59
C ASN A 48 6.05 5.78 10.20
N GLU A 49 7.07 6.21 10.92
CA GLU A 49 7.78 7.46 10.59
C GLU A 49 8.51 7.35 9.25
N HIS A 50 9.08 6.18 8.99
CA HIS A 50 9.75 5.94 7.71
C HIS A 50 8.79 6.09 6.54
N ILE A 51 7.59 5.52 6.68
CA ILE A 51 6.57 5.63 5.64
C ILE A 51 6.15 7.08 5.45
N ILE A 52 5.95 7.81 6.54
CA ILE A 52 5.57 9.22 6.47
C ILE A 52 6.61 10.02 5.72
N LYS A 53 7.90 9.77 5.97
CA LYS A 53 8.96 10.45 5.24
C LYS A 53 8.95 10.09 3.77
N MET A 54 8.72 8.83 3.46
CA MET A 54 8.68 8.37 2.07
C MET A 54 7.54 9.04 1.32
N LEU A 55 6.39 9.24 1.99
CA LEU A 55 5.24 9.89 1.36
C LEU A 55 5.54 11.32 0.94
N ASP A 56 6.38 12.02 1.70
CA ASP A 56 6.83 13.37 1.36
C ASP A 56 5.66 14.30 1.05
N GLY A 57 4.64 14.27 1.91
CA GLY A 57 3.48 15.13 1.79
C GLY A 57 2.39 14.65 0.83
N ARG A 58 2.61 13.53 0.15
CA ARG A 58 1.63 13.03 -0.81
C ARG A 58 0.41 12.45 -0.09
N LYS A 59 -0.70 12.40 -0.82
CA LYS A 59 -1.95 11.91 -0.26
C LYS A 59 -1.89 10.40 -0.01
N LEU A 60 -2.39 10.00 1.16
CA LEU A 60 -2.45 8.61 1.58
C LEU A 60 -3.91 8.18 1.74
N TRP A 61 -4.33 7.23 0.92
CA TRP A 61 -5.67 6.64 1.00
C TRP A 61 -5.61 5.42 1.91
N LEU A 62 -6.56 5.29 2.82
CA LEU A 62 -6.57 4.17 3.75
C LEU A 62 -7.93 4.01 4.41
N SER A 63 -8.09 2.92 5.16
CA SER A 63 -9.30 2.69 5.95
C SER A 63 -9.24 3.51 7.24
N LEU A 64 -10.38 3.66 7.88
CA LEU A 64 -10.43 4.33 9.17
C LEU A 64 -9.58 3.60 10.21
N TYR A 65 -9.54 2.28 10.15
CA TYR A 65 -8.72 1.48 11.04
C TYR A 65 -7.23 1.79 10.84
N SER A 66 -6.80 1.87 9.59
CA SER A 66 -5.40 2.12 9.27
C SER A 66 -4.94 3.53 9.62
N LYS A 67 -5.88 4.48 9.64
CA LYS A 67 -5.54 5.86 9.95
C LYS A 67 -4.82 6.00 11.28
N GLN A 68 -5.13 5.14 12.23
CA GLN A 68 -4.52 5.20 13.56
C GLN A 68 -3.01 5.08 13.54
N LEU A 69 -2.46 4.41 12.53
CA LEU A 69 -1.00 4.23 12.42
C LEU A 69 -0.27 5.53 12.09
N PHE A 70 -0.94 6.45 11.42
CA PHE A 70 -0.29 7.63 10.84
C PHE A 70 -0.66 8.92 11.57
N GLY A 71 -1.41 8.81 12.67
CA GLY A 71 -1.66 9.87 13.63
C GLY A 71 -1.83 11.26 13.03
N ASP A 72 -0.77 12.05 13.11
CA ASP A 72 -0.80 13.46 12.74
C ASP A 72 -0.51 13.74 11.27
N TYR A 73 -0.32 12.71 10.44
CA TYR A 73 -0.09 12.95 9.03
C TYR A 73 -1.30 13.66 8.43
N GLU A 74 -1.07 14.79 7.78
CA GLU A 74 -2.17 15.69 7.40
C GLU A 74 -2.88 15.30 6.12
N ASN A 75 -2.17 14.76 5.13
CA ASN A 75 -2.74 14.53 3.82
C ASN A 75 -3.31 13.12 3.69
N ILE A 76 -4.37 12.87 4.46
CA ILE A 76 -5.01 11.55 4.52
C ILE A 76 -6.41 11.61 3.90
N GLU A 77 -6.71 10.63 3.09
CA GLU A 77 -8.06 10.39 2.56
C GLU A 77 -8.56 9.08 3.15
N VAL A 78 -9.52 9.15 4.06
CA VAL A 78 -10.11 7.95 4.66
C VAL A 78 -11.15 7.39 3.71
N ASN A 79 -10.70 6.53 2.82
CA ASN A 79 -11.52 6.01 1.74
C ASN A 79 -10.81 4.81 1.13
N GLN A 80 -11.52 3.71 0.94
CA GLN A 80 -10.97 2.51 0.33
C GLN A 80 -11.38 2.33 -1.12
N GLU A 81 -12.07 3.33 -1.69
CA GLU A 81 -12.36 3.33 -3.13
C GLU A 81 -11.11 3.78 -3.88
N PHE A 82 -10.11 2.93 -3.87
CA PHE A 82 -8.77 3.26 -4.39
C PHE A 82 -8.77 3.57 -5.88
N GLY A 83 -9.82 3.16 -6.59
CA GLY A 83 -9.93 3.51 -7.99
C GLY A 83 -9.99 5.01 -8.26
N PHE A 84 -10.30 5.81 -7.23
CA PHE A 84 -10.33 7.28 -7.36
C PHE A 84 -9.02 7.93 -6.97
N ALA A 85 -8.02 7.15 -6.54
CA ALA A 85 -6.73 7.71 -6.16
C ALA A 85 -6.03 8.31 -7.37
N GLY A 86 -5.33 9.42 -7.14
CA GLY A 86 -4.61 10.11 -8.19
C GLY A 86 -3.25 9.50 -8.48
N LYS A 87 -2.62 10.04 -9.50
CA LYS A 87 -1.36 9.52 -10.02
C LYS A 87 -0.23 9.48 -8.98
N ASP A 88 -0.18 10.46 -8.11
CA ASP A 88 0.88 10.53 -7.11
C ASP A 88 0.41 10.13 -5.73
N ASP A 89 -0.81 9.61 -5.62
CA ASP A 89 -1.37 9.20 -4.36
C ASP A 89 -0.90 7.79 -3.99
N PHE A 90 -0.87 7.51 -2.70
CA PHE A 90 -0.53 6.19 -2.18
C PHE A 90 -1.75 5.57 -1.53
N CYS A 91 -1.86 4.25 -1.60
CA CYS A 91 -2.93 3.49 -0.97
C CYS A 91 -2.30 2.54 0.03
N PHE A 92 -2.62 2.71 1.31
CA PHE A 92 -2.13 1.83 2.36
C PHE A 92 -3.12 0.67 2.54
N VAL A 93 -2.62 -0.53 2.42
CA VAL A 93 -3.45 -1.73 2.33
C VAL A 93 -3.21 -2.63 3.53
N GLU A 94 -4.27 -2.94 4.28
CA GLU A 94 -4.21 -3.91 5.37
C GLU A 94 -5.19 -5.05 5.17
N ASP A 95 -5.53 -5.37 3.91
CA ASP A 95 -6.38 -6.52 3.59
C ASP A 95 -5.99 -7.07 2.21
N SER A 96 -6.74 -8.04 1.72
CA SER A 96 -6.45 -8.66 0.43
C SER A 96 -7.24 -8.05 -0.73
N GLU A 97 -8.05 -7.03 -0.45
CA GLU A 97 -8.94 -6.45 -1.47
C GLU A 97 -8.19 -5.72 -2.57
N ILE A 98 -6.92 -5.42 -2.36
CA ILE A 98 -6.11 -4.73 -3.38
C ILE A 98 -6.07 -5.49 -4.70
N VAL A 99 -6.32 -6.80 -4.68
CA VAL A 99 -6.32 -7.59 -5.91
C VAL A 99 -7.39 -7.07 -6.89
N SER A 100 -8.46 -6.44 -6.38
CA SER A 100 -9.49 -5.85 -7.22
C SER A 100 -8.98 -4.67 -8.05
N TYR A 101 -7.85 -4.08 -7.65
CA TYR A 101 -7.27 -2.91 -8.30
C TYR A 101 -5.94 -3.25 -8.98
N GLU A 102 -5.63 -4.54 -9.10
CA GLU A 102 -4.33 -4.97 -9.60
C GLU A 102 -3.95 -4.29 -10.91
N ASP A 103 -4.91 -4.16 -11.82
CA ASP A 103 -4.64 -3.59 -13.15
C ASP A 103 -4.25 -2.11 -13.09
N MET A 104 -4.51 -1.45 -11.97
CA MET A 104 -4.21 -0.03 -11.80
C MET A 104 -2.93 0.23 -11.03
N VAL A 105 -2.35 -0.81 -10.43
CA VAL A 105 -1.19 -0.66 -9.56
C VAL A 105 0.08 -0.51 -10.39
N ASP A 106 0.81 0.57 -10.14
CA ASP A 106 2.07 0.86 -10.82
C ASP A 106 3.28 0.41 -9.99
N GLU A 107 3.22 0.67 -8.70
CA GLU A 107 4.32 0.34 -7.79
C GLU A 107 3.77 -0.22 -6.49
N VAL A 108 4.54 -1.10 -5.87
CA VAL A 108 4.23 -1.64 -4.54
C VAL A 108 5.43 -1.42 -3.64
N TYR A 109 5.18 -0.79 -2.50
CA TYR A 109 6.16 -0.65 -1.44
C TYR A 109 5.78 -1.65 -0.36
N LEU A 110 6.55 -2.71 -0.25
CA LEU A 110 6.26 -3.79 0.68
C LEU A 110 7.27 -3.76 1.81
N TYR A 111 6.78 -3.61 3.02
CA TYR A 111 7.63 -3.59 4.21
C TYR A 111 7.52 -4.93 4.90
N LYS A 112 8.66 -5.54 5.20
CA LYS A 112 8.71 -6.88 5.79
C LYS A 112 9.20 -6.80 7.21
N TRP A 113 8.40 -7.37 8.13
CA TRP A 113 8.79 -7.45 9.54
C TRP A 113 10.02 -8.31 9.76
N ASN A 114 10.28 -9.27 8.86
CA ASN A 114 11.31 -10.29 9.00
C ASN A 114 11.09 -11.12 10.25
N ARG A 115 9.83 -11.35 10.54
CA ARG A 115 9.33 -12.23 11.61
C ARG A 115 8.10 -12.94 11.11
N LYS A 116 7.81 -14.07 11.76
CA LYS A 116 6.60 -14.81 11.46
C LYS A 116 5.58 -14.60 12.58
N TYR A 117 4.35 -14.31 12.20
CA TYR A 117 3.24 -14.11 13.13
C TYR A 117 2.07 -14.99 12.71
N PRO A 118 1.16 -15.33 13.64
CA PRO A 118 -0.12 -15.91 13.22
C PRO A 118 -0.84 -14.91 12.32
N SER A 119 -1.47 -15.38 11.24
CA SER A 119 -2.21 -14.49 10.36
C SER A 119 -3.34 -15.24 9.67
N ASP A 120 -4.45 -14.55 9.46
CA ASP A 120 -5.60 -15.08 8.71
C ASP A 120 -5.98 -14.18 7.54
N VAL A 121 -5.34 -13.03 7.41
CA VAL A 121 -5.46 -12.15 6.23
C VAL A 121 -4.07 -11.92 5.67
N LYS A 122 -3.90 -12.15 4.38
CA LYS A 122 -2.59 -12.07 3.75
C LYS A 122 -2.62 -11.15 2.54
N PHE A 123 -1.47 -10.54 2.28
CA PHE A 123 -1.26 -9.80 1.05
C PHE A 123 -1.29 -10.79 -0.13
N PRO A 124 -1.96 -10.45 -1.24
CA PRO A 124 -2.03 -11.36 -2.39
C PRO A 124 -0.69 -11.39 -3.13
N LYS A 125 0.23 -12.21 -2.64
CA LYS A 125 1.61 -12.20 -3.14
C LYS A 125 1.72 -12.59 -4.62
N ASP A 126 0.75 -13.37 -5.13
CA ASP A 126 0.78 -13.76 -6.54
C ASP A 126 0.67 -12.55 -7.47
N MET A 127 0.09 -11.47 -6.97
CA MET A 127 0.03 -10.22 -7.69
C MET A 127 1.43 -9.71 -8.05
N LEU A 128 2.39 -9.97 -7.18
CA LEU A 128 3.78 -9.51 -7.39
C LEU A 128 4.46 -10.19 -8.58
N ASN A 129 3.89 -11.27 -9.11
CA ASN A 129 4.43 -11.92 -10.30
C ASN A 129 4.45 -10.98 -11.50
N ASN A 130 3.60 -9.97 -11.49
CA ASN A 130 3.52 -8.98 -12.56
C ASN A 130 4.44 -7.77 -12.30
N PHE A 131 5.25 -7.83 -11.26
CA PHE A 131 6.11 -6.73 -10.85
C PHE A 131 7.55 -7.20 -10.77
N LYS A 132 8.46 -6.22 -10.84
CA LYS A 132 9.89 -6.47 -10.75
C LYS A 132 10.41 -5.77 -9.50
N LEU A 133 11.22 -6.48 -8.72
CA LEU A 133 11.85 -5.89 -7.54
C LEU A 133 12.96 -4.92 -7.99
N GLU A 134 12.76 -3.63 -7.72
CA GLU A 134 13.69 -2.59 -8.15
C GLU A 134 14.61 -2.10 -7.05
N GLY A 135 14.27 -2.35 -5.81
CA GLY A 135 15.12 -1.92 -4.72
C GLY A 135 14.75 -2.59 -3.42
N SER A 136 15.73 -2.70 -2.54
CA SER A 136 15.55 -3.30 -1.23
C SER A 136 16.47 -2.60 -0.25
N THR A 137 15.91 -2.18 0.89
CA THR A 137 16.66 -1.45 1.91
C THR A 137 16.27 -1.98 3.28
N ASP A 138 17.25 -2.26 4.12
CA ASP A 138 17.02 -2.69 5.49
C ASP A 138 17.23 -1.52 6.43
N PHE A 139 16.43 -1.47 7.49
CA PHE A 139 16.64 -0.49 8.56
C PHE A 139 16.15 -1.06 9.88
N GLU A 140 16.67 -0.50 10.96
CA GLU A 140 16.30 -0.93 12.31
C GLU A 140 15.02 -0.25 12.74
N GLY A 141 14.07 -1.05 13.27
CA GLY A 141 12.83 -0.52 13.82
C GLY A 141 12.97 -0.21 15.29
N ASN A 142 11.85 0.17 15.91
CA ASN A 142 11.79 0.40 17.34
C ASN A 142 11.71 -0.94 18.10
N SER A 143 10.79 -1.80 17.70
CA SER A 143 10.58 -3.11 18.34
C SER A 143 10.96 -4.28 17.43
N HIS A 144 11.54 -3.99 16.29
CA HIS A 144 11.99 -4.99 15.32
C HIS A 144 13.43 -4.70 14.95
N GLU A 145 14.27 -5.74 15.00
CA GLU A 145 15.70 -5.57 14.75
C GLU A 145 15.99 -5.14 13.32
N LYS A 146 15.25 -5.67 12.37
CA LYS A 146 15.46 -5.37 10.96
C LYS A 146 14.13 -5.38 10.24
N ILE A 147 13.83 -4.29 9.57
CA ILE A 147 12.66 -4.17 8.70
C ILE A 147 13.20 -3.97 7.29
N THR A 148 12.62 -4.66 6.31
CA THR A 148 13.06 -4.55 4.92
C THR A 148 12.00 -3.83 4.10
N GLU A 149 12.43 -2.78 3.40
CA GLU A 149 11.58 -2.09 2.42
C GLU A 149 11.90 -2.65 1.05
N GLU A 150 10.89 -3.17 0.36
CA GLU A 150 11.05 -3.65 -1.02
C GLU A 150 10.18 -2.82 -1.93
N ARG A 151 10.75 -2.32 -3.01
CA ARG A 151 10.01 -1.54 -3.98
C ARG A 151 9.87 -2.37 -5.26
N TYR A 152 8.63 -2.59 -5.64
CA TYR A 152 8.30 -3.35 -6.84
C TYR A 152 7.70 -2.41 -7.88
N VAL A 153 8.09 -2.58 -9.12
CA VAL A 153 7.60 -1.77 -10.23
C VAL A 153 7.01 -2.72 -11.28
N ARG A 154 5.87 -2.32 -11.85
CA ARG A 154 5.19 -3.17 -12.82
C ARG A 154 6.09 -3.48 -14.00
N LYS A 155 6.10 -4.73 -14.41
CA LYS A 155 6.81 -5.18 -15.61
C LYS A 155 6.15 -4.59 -16.85
N LYS A 156 6.95 -4.30 -17.83
CA LYS A 156 6.47 -3.79 -19.12
C LYS A 156 6.41 -4.86 -20.18
#